data_23ffd2ad164b50001dcdeb0ba11c4f9f
#
_entry.id   23ffd2ad164b50001dcdeb0ba11c4f9f
#
_cell.length_a   1.000
_cell.length_b   1.000
_cell.length_c   1.000
_cell.angle_alpha   90.00
_cell.angle_beta   90.00
_cell.angle_gamma   90.00
#
_symmetry.space_group_name_H-M   'P 1'
#
loop_
_entity.id
_entity.type
_entity.pdbx_description
1 polymer ?
#
loop_
_entity_poly.entity_id
_entity_poly.type
_entity_poly.pdbx_seq_one_letter_code
_entity_poly.pdbx_strand_id
1 'polypeptide(L)'
;LEAWRYCVTAHRHVMLTMESHEYFDMGYVADLKSALLTNFNKEILCLRIGGNDLLSCLNLRRPKDCTIYDTPIGLLIPQLVGHFVPAGFQLSSPVFEHYSNTPLLKKELALDKVNGLLTKTAIHPSQLNIIHDAYKVNSIDYYEAQMIMDANAKSVFKSNGSMLEPATHRNWAQHILTRAQIYGVIESHLQFAEHPSKIVLCTRQK
;
A
#
# COMPACT_ATOMS: atom_id res chain seq x y z
N LEU A 1 -3.87 -1.32 25.27
CA LEU A 1 -5.21 -1.13 24.67
C LEU A 1 -6.15 -0.28 25.56
N GLU A 2 -6.11 -0.40 26.90
CA GLU A 2 -6.98 0.40 27.78
C GLU A 2 -6.72 1.91 27.66
N ALA A 3 -5.46 2.34 27.62
CA ALA A 3 -5.10 3.75 27.43
C ALA A 3 -5.67 4.34 26.12
N TRP A 4 -5.92 3.52 25.12
CA TRP A 4 -6.47 3.90 23.82
C TRP A 4 -7.94 4.26 23.88
N ARG A 5 -8.72 3.60 24.73
CA ARG A 5 -10.15 3.88 24.90
C ARG A 5 -10.42 5.32 25.32
N TYR A 6 -9.48 5.96 26.01
CA TYR A 6 -9.58 7.36 26.40
C TYR A 6 -9.20 8.35 25.28
N CYS A 7 -8.45 7.90 24.26
CA CYS A 7 -8.02 8.76 23.16
C CYS A 7 -9.00 8.75 21.98
N VAL A 8 -9.83 7.72 21.85
CA VAL A 8 -10.80 7.54 20.76
C VAL A 8 -12.14 8.13 21.19
N THR A 9 -12.36 9.40 20.90
CA THR A 9 -13.70 9.99 20.93
C THR A 9 -14.43 9.70 19.63
N ALA A 10 -15.75 9.51 19.67
CA ALA A 10 -16.58 9.30 18.48
C ALA A 10 -16.24 10.34 17.41
N HIS A 11 -15.82 9.89 16.22
CA HIS A 11 -15.39 10.67 15.03
C HIS A 11 -13.87 10.87 14.85
N ARG A 12 -12.99 10.24 15.62
CA ARG A 12 -11.54 10.31 15.37
C ARG A 12 -11.03 8.97 14.87
N HIS A 13 -10.27 9.02 13.76
CA HIS A 13 -9.50 7.87 13.30
C HIS A 13 -8.11 7.87 13.94
N VAL A 14 -7.58 6.67 14.16
CA VAL A 14 -6.29 6.45 14.80
C VAL A 14 -5.33 5.79 13.82
N MET A 15 -4.08 6.21 13.83
CA MET A 15 -2.98 5.56 13.11
C MET A 15 -2.02 4.96 14.13
N LEU A 16 -2.15 3.67 14.38
CA LEU A 16 -1.26 2.94 15.28
C LEU A 16 0.10 2.75 14.62
N THR A 17 1.20 3.00 15.36
CA THR A 17 2.54 2.67 14.89
C THR A 17 3.04 1.39 15.53
N MET A 18 3.47 0.46 14.71
CA MET A 18 4.11 -0.80 15.08
C MET A 18 5.62 -0.56 15.18
N GLU A 19 6.12 -0.35 16.40
CA GLU A 19 7.47 0.21 16.61
C GLU A 19 8.25 -0.43 17.78
N SER A 20 7.72 -1.51 18.37
CA SER A 20 8.35 -2.15 19.52
C SER A 20 8.74 -3.60 19.25
N HIS A 21 9.55 -4.19 20.12
CA HIS A 21 10.11 -5.53 19.91
C HIS A 21 9.08 -6.66 19.85
N GLU A 22 7.88 -6.47 20.42
CA GLU A 22 6.81 -7.47 20.39
C GLU A 22 6.35 -7.79 18.95
N TYR A 23 6.56 -6.88 18.00
CA TYR A 23 6.18 -7.11 16.60
C TYR A 23 7.05 -8.15 15.88
N PHE A 24 8.14 -8.59 16.49
CA PHE A 24 8.92 -9.74 16.01
C PHE A 24 8.31 -11.08 16.47
N ASP A 25 7.37 -11.08 17.41
CA ASP A 25 6.58 -12.26 17.80
C ASP A 25 5.24 -12.30 17.03
N MET A 26 5.10 -13.26 16.14
CA MET A 26 3.88 -13.43 15.35
C MET A 26 2.67 -13.87 16.18
N GLY A 27 2.89 -14.46 17.36
CA GLY A 27 1.83 -14.74 18.34
C GLY A 27 1.22 -13.43 18.85
N TYR A 28 2.08 -12.50 19.30
CA TYR A 28 1.64 -11.16 19.68
C TYR A 28 0.92 -10.42 18.54
N VAL A 29 1.43 -10.51 17.32
CA VAL A 29 0.81 -9.89 16.13
C VAL A 29 -0.59 -10.45 15.87
N ALA A 30 -0.79 -11.76 16.02
CA ALA A 30 -2.08 -12.41 15.86
C ALA A 30 -3.08 -11.99 16.96
N ASP A 31 -2.64 -11.91 18.21
CA ASP A 31 -3.45 -11.46 19.34
C ASP A 31 -3.84 -9.99 19.19
N LEU A 32 -2.88 -9.13 18.79
CA LEU A 32 -3.16 -7.73 18.51
C LEU A 32 -4.19 -7.57 17.40
N LYS A 33 -4.04 -8.30 16.29
CA LYS A 33 -5.03 -8.28 15.19
C LYS A 33 -6.44 -8.62 15.70
N SER A 34 -6.56 -9.67 16.51
CA SER A 34 -7.84 -10.10 17.08
C SER A 34 -8.44 -9.02 17.99
N ALA A 35 -7.61 -8.39 18.81
CA ALA A 35 -8.02 -7.29 19.69
C ALA A 35 -8.45 -6.04 18.90
N LEU A 36 -7.76 -5.70 17.83
CA LEU A 36 -8.11 -4.57 16.96
C LEU A 36 -9.43 -4.81 16.23
N LEU A 37 -9.65 -5.99 15.69
CA LEU A 37 -10.90 -6.37 15.02
C LEU A 37 -12.09 -6.28 15.97
N THR A 38 -11.92 -6.74 17.21
CA THR A 38 -13.00 -6.79 18.21
C THR A 38 -13.35 -5.41 18.76
N ASN A 39 -12.36 -4.56 19.01
CA ASN A 39 -12.55 -3.35 19.81
C ASN A 39 -12.44 -2.04 19.02
N PHE A 40 -11.73 -2.01 17.87
CA PHE A 40 -11.31 -0.75 17.23
C PHE A 40 -11.37 -0.77 15.69
N ASN A 41 -12.06 -1.74 15.09
CA ASN A 41 -12.04 -1.95 13.64
C ASN A 41 -12.47 -0.72 12.83
N LYS A 42 -13.39 0.11 13.38
CA LYS A 42 -13.90 1.31 12.69
C LYS A 42 -13.05 2.56 12.92
N GLU A 43 -12.24 2.56 13.96
CA GLU A 43 -11.44 3.70 14.40
C GLU A 43 -10.03 3.67 13.78
N ILE A 44 -9.56 2.52 13.31
CA ILE A 44 -8.22 2.40 12.72
C ILE A 44 -8.25 2.90 11.27
N LEU A 45 -7.55 4.01 11.02
CA LEU A 45 -7.34 4.52 9.67
C LEU A 45 -6.31 3.66 8.92
N CYS A 46 -5.14 3.47 9.53
CA CYS A 46 -4.12 2.54 9.05
C CYS A 46 -3.16 2.16 10.19
N LEU A 47 -2.41 1.08 9.99
CA LEU A 47 -1.31 0.65 10.84
C LEU A 47 0.01 1.09 10.20
N ARG A 48 0.83 1.86 10.92
CA ARG A 48 2.12 2.34 10.44
C ARG A 48 3.24 1.39 10.89
N ILE A 49 4.17 1.10 10.00
CA ILE A 49 5.36 0.31 10.34
C ILE A 49 6.47 1.28 10.75
N GLY A 50 6.88 1.26 12.01
CA GLY A 50 7.93 2.10 12.60
C GLY A 50 9.32 1.54 12.30
N GLY A 51 9.76 1.60 11.04
CA GLY A 51 10.96 0.88 10.58
C GLY A 51 12.24 1.26 11.33
N ASN A 52 12.43 2.52 11.70
CA ASN A 52 13.62 2.96 12.44
C ASN A 52 13.61 2.46 13.89
N ASP A 53 12.44 2.45 14.52
CA ASP A 53 12.26 1.97 15.89
C ASP A 53 12.45 0.44 15.95
N LEU A 54 11.90 -0.27 14.97
CA LEU A 54 12.11 -1.72 14.82
C LEU A 54 13.59 -2.06 14.55
N LEU A 55 14.31 -1.27 13.73
CA LEU A 55 15.77 -1.43 13.59
C LEU A 55 16.50 -1.18 14.90
N SER A 56 16.07 -0.16 15.67
CA SER A 56 16.62 0.14 16.99
C SER A 56 16.47 -1.03 17.96
N CYS A 57 15.34 -1.74 17.94
CA CYS A 57 15.16 -2.98 18.73
C CYS A 57 16.20 -4.06 18.40
N LEU A 58 16.75 -4.05 17.19
CA LEU A 58 17.81 -4.96 16.74
C LEU A 58 19.22 -4.39 16.90
N ASN A 59 19.37 -3.22 17.56
CA ASN A 59 20.62 -2.46 17.64
C ASN A 59 21.18 -2.08 16.26
N LEU A 60 20.31 -1.82 15.29
CA LEU A 60 20.67 -1.47 13.93
C LEU A 60 20.20 -0.04 13.58
N ARG A 61 20.87 0.54 12.60
CA ARG A 61 20.47 1.75 11.90
C ARG A 61 20.48 1.47 10.41
N ARG A 62 19.55 2.04 9.65
CA ARG A 62 19.52 1.90 8.21
C ARG A 62 20.78 2.51 7.57
N PRO A 63 21.54 1.76 6.76
CA PRO A 63 22.62 2.29 5.93
C PRO A 63 22.08 3.29 4.89
N LYS A 64 22.92 4.26 4.49
CA LYS A 64 22.51 5.36 3.58
C LYS A 64 22.22 4.91 2.14
N ASP A 65 22.71 3.76 1.75
CA ASP A 65 22.65 3.15 0.42
C ASP A 65 21.68 1.95 0.33
N CYS A 66 20.98 1.64 1.43
CA CYS A 66 20.06 0.53 1.53
C CYS A 66 18.61 0.99 1.70
N THR A 67 17.68 0.27 1.06
CA THR A 67 16.26 0.36 1.37
C THR A 67 15.96 -0.35 2.69
N ILE A 68 14.77 -0.14 3.26
CA ILE A 68 14.34 -0.91 4.44
C ILE A 68 14.27 -2.41 4.14
N TYR A 69 14.02 -2.78 2.89
CA TYR A 69 13.91 -4.16 2.43
C TYR A 69 15.26 -4.91 2.36
N ASP A 70 16.36 -4.16 2.30
CA ASP A 70 17.73 -4.70 2.36
C ASP A 70 18.18 -4.95 3.82
N THR A 71 17.32 -4.70 4.80
CA THR A 71 17.54 -4.89 6.25
C THR A 71 16.69 -6.05 6.79
N PRO A 72 16.89 -6.52 8.03
CA PRO A 72 16.03 -7.55 8.65
C PRO A 72 14.54 -7.17 8.68
N ILE A 73 14.20 -5.87 8.67
CA ILE A 73 12.81 -5.41 8.63
C ILE A 73 12.15 -5.79 7.30
N GLY A 74 12.93 -5.95 6.23
CA GLY A 74 12.43 -6.45 4.95
C GLY A 74 11.81 -7.86 5.04
N LEU A 75 12.18 -8.67 6.03
CA LEU A 75 11.56 -9.98 6.30
C LEU A 75 10.31 -9.86 7.17
N LEU A 76 10.24 -8.85 8.01
CA LEU A 76 9.10 -8.61 8.90
C LEU A 76 7.92 -7.99 8.13
N ILE A 77 8.18 -7.07 7.20
CA ILE A 77 7.14 -6.36 6.44
C ILE A 77 6.13 -7.32 5.78
N PRO A 78 6.53 -8.33 4.97
CA PRO A 78 5.55 -9.22 4.35
C PRO A 78 4.77 -10.07 5.36
N GLN A 79 5.33 -10.37 6.53
CA GLN A 79 4.61 -11.07 7.60
C GLN A 79 3.50 -10.17 8.17
N LEU A 80 3.80 -8.91 8.49
CA LEU A 80 2.80 -7.94 8.95
C LEU A 80 1.70 -7.73 7.90
N VAL A 81 2.08 -7.61 6.62
CA VAL A 81 1.12 -7.51 5.50
C VAL A 81 0.21 -8.74 5.47
N GLY A 82 0.77 -9.95 5.56
CA GLY A 82 0.00 -11.20 5.56
C GLY A 82 -0.95 -11.34 6.77
N HIS A 83 -0.62 -10.75 7.92
CA HIS A 83 -1.48 -10.76 9.08
C HIS A 83 -2.62 -9.74 9.02
N PHE A 84 -2.36 -8.52 8.58
CA PHE A 84 -3.29 -7.40 8.73
C PHE A 84 -4.10 -7.09 7.48
N VAL A 85 -3.51 -7.17 6.29
CA VAL A 85 -4.22 -6.81 5.04
C VAL A 85 -5.41 -7.73 4.75
N PRO A 86 -5.33 -9.08 4.89
CA PRO A 86 -6.49 -9.96 4.70
C PRO A 86 -7.59 -9.72 5.75
N ALA A 87 -7.25 -9.12 6.90
CA ALA A 87 -8.21 -8.73 7.93
C ALA A 87 -8.86 -7.36 7.68
N GLY A 88 -8.54 -6.69 6.56
CA GLY A 88 -9.12 -5.42 6.16
C GLY A 88 -8.36 -4.18 6.63
N PHE A 89 -7.22 -4.32 7.32
CA PHE A 89 -6.41 -3.19 7.73
C PHE A 89 -5.49 -2.71 6.59
N GLN A 90 -5.36 -1.41 6.45
CA GLN A 90 -4.34 -0.80 5.60
C GLN A 90 -3.03 -0.63 6.38
N LEU A 91 -1.90 -0.89 5.73
CA LEU A 91 -0.58 -0.66 6.31
C LEU A 91 0.12 0.48 5.58
N SER A 92 0.79 1.34 6.36
CA SER A 92 1.68 2.36 5.83
C SER A 92 3.14 1.91 5.96
N SER A 93 3.87 2.02 4.86
CA SER A 93 5.29 1.65 4.82
C SER A 93 6.15 2.55 5.73
N PRO A 94 7.32 2.06 6.17
CA PRO A 94 8.27 2.84 6.96
C PRO A 94 8.62 4.18 6.31
N VAL A 95 8.90 5.18 7.13
CA VAL A 95 9.45 6.46 6.66
C VAL A 95 10.80 6.24 5.98
N PHE A 96 11.18 7.16 5.10
CA PHE A 96 12.49 7.14 4.44
C PHE A 96 13.32 8.34 4.93
N GLU A 97 14.27 8.10 5.83
CA GLU A 97 15.01 9.16 6.52
C GLU A 97 16.07 9.85 5.65
N HIS A 98 16.57 9.20 4.59
CA HIS A 98 17.59 9.78 3.70
C HIS A 98 16.97 10.68 2.64
N TYR A 99 16.22 11.70 3.06
CA TYR A 99 15.32 12.53 2.23
C TYR A 99 15.99 13.15 0.98
N SER A 100 17.31 13.30 0.96
CA SER A 100 18.07 13.78 -0.21
C SER A 100 18.37 12.69 -1.26
N ASN A 101 18.22 11.41 -0.89
CA ASN A 101 18.49 10.28 -1.79
C ASN A 101 17.22 9.86 -2.56
N THR A 102 16.83 10.70 -3.51
CA THR A 102 15.65 10.47 -4.37
C THR A 102 15.66 9.14 -5.14
N PRO A 103 16.80 8.71 -5.76
CA PRO A 103 16.82 7.42 -6.45
C PRO A 103 16.51 6.24 -5.52
N LEU A 104 17.07 6.24 -4.32
CA LEU A 104 16.84 5.19 -3.34
C LEU A 104 15.40 5.21 -2.80
N LEU A 105 14.82 6.41 -2.58
CA LEU A 105 13.40 6.54 -2.22
C LEU A 105 12.50 5.93 -3.30
N LYS A 106 12.77 6.19 -4.58
CA LYS A 106 12.00 5.62 -5.70
C LYS A 106 12.12 4.09 -5.75
N LYS A 107 13.33 3.54 -5.50
CA LYS A 107 13.55 2.09 -5.38
C LYS A 107 12.71 1.51 -4.24
N GLU A 108 12.73 2.13 -3.06
CA GLU A 108 11.96 1.67 -1.90
C GLU A 108 10.45 1.73 -2.15
N LEU A 109 9.94 2.80 -2.76
CA LEU A 109 8.53 2.93 -3.15
C LEU A 109 8.07 1.85 -4.15
N ALA A 110 8.95 1.43 -5.05
CA ALA A 110 8.65 0.31 -5.94
C ALA A 110 8.50 -1.00 -5.15
N LEU A 111 9.38 -1.24 -4.16
CA LEU A 111 9.30 -2.39 -3.27
C LEU A 111 8.09 -2.32 -2.33
N ASP A 112 7.74 -1.14 -1.81
CA ASP A 112 6.51 -0.91 -1.05
C ASP A 112 5.29 -1.43 -1.82
N LYS A 113 5.15 -1.04 -3.09
CA LYS A 113 4.04 -1.47 -3.95
C LYS A 113 3.99 -2.99 -4.16
N VAL A 114 5.13 -3.61 -4.41
CA VAL A 114 5.23 -5.07 -4.59
C VAL A 114 4.81 -5.81 -3.32
N ASN A 115 5.07 -5.23 -2.16
CA ASN A 115 4.67 -5.79 -0.86
C ASN A 115 3.24 -5.37 -0.43
N GLY A 116 2.48 -4.69 -1.28
CA GLY A 116 1.10 -4.29 -0.98
C GLY A 116 0.98 -3.06 -0.08
N LEU A 117 2.07 -2.33 0.15
CA LEU A 117 2.07 -1.09 0.91
C LEU A 117 1.84 0.09 -0.04
N LEU A 118 0.67 0.69 0.04
CA LEU A 118 0.21 1.72 -0.90
C LEU A 118 0.10 3.11 -0.25
N THR A 119 0.67 3.26 0.95
CA THR A 119 0.79 4.53 1.66
C THR A 119 2.16 4.64 2.32
N LYS A 120 2.67 5.86 2.44
CA LYS A 120 3.96 6.16 3.08
C LYS A 120 3.92 7.52 3.74
N THR A 121 4.43 7.62 4.96
CA THR A 121 4.57 8.91 5.64
C THR A 121 5.77 9.66 5.06
N ALA A 122 5.54 10.87 4.53
CA ALA A 122 6.61 11.81 4.20
C ALA A 122 7.12 12.49 5.48
N ILE A 123 8.43 12.55 5.65
CA ILE A 123 9.08 13.27 6.75
C ILE A 123 9.77 14.56 6.29
N HIS A 124 9.79 14.83 4.99
CA HIS A 124 10.32 16.05 4.40
C HIS A 124 9.47 16.47 3.20
N PRO A 125 9.22 17.79 2.98
CA PRO A 125 8.39 18.27 1.87
C PRO A 125 8.83 17.80 0.49
N SER A 126 10.15 17.64 0.26
CA SER A 126 10.69 17.14 -1.03
C SER A 126 10.24 15.73 -1.39
N GLN A 127 9.74 14.96 -0.43
CA GLN A 127 9.25 13.60 -0.65
C GLN A 127 7.80 13.54 -1.16
N LEU A 128 7.00 14.58 -0.91
CA LEU A 128 5.54 14.55 -1.16
C LEU A 128 5.19 14.19 -2.59
N ASN A 129 5.73 14.93 -3.56
CA ASN A 129 5.45 14.68 -4.97
C ASN A 129 5.99 13.33 -5.43
N ILE A 130 7.17 12.92 -4.93
CA ILE A 130 7.80 11.64 -5.30
C ILE A 130 6.93 10.47 -4.82
N ILE A 131 6.43 10.53 -3.58
CA ILE A 131 5.56 9.51 -2.99
C ILE A 131 4.22 9.49 -3.73
N HIS A 132 3.60 10.65 -3.92
CA HIS A 132 2.32 10.76 -4.63
C HIS A 132 2.42 10.18 -6.06
N ASP A 133 3.45 10.56 -6.81
CA ASP A 133 3.65 10.08 -8.18
C ASP A 133 3.94 8.57 -8.24
N ALA A 134 4.65 8.03 -7.26
CA ALA A 134 4.96 6.61 -7.20
C ALA A 134 3.70 5.73 -7.01
N TYR A 135 2.66 6.26 -6.37
CA TYR A 135 1.41 5.52 -6.14
C TYR A 135 0.36 5.72 -7.23
N LYS A 136 0.61 6.55 -8.24
CA LYS A 136 -0.24 6.61 -9.44
C LYS A 136 -0.35 5.22 -10.08
N VAL A 137 -1.49 4.95 -10.70
CA VAL A 137 -1.75 3.69 -11.40
C VAL A 137 -1.28 3.81 -12.85
N ASN A 138 -0.63 2.80 -13.39
CA ASN A 138 -0.36 2.78 -14.83
C ASN A 138 -1.67 2.51 -15.62
N SER A 139 -1.74 3.01 -16.84
CA SER A 139 -2.95 2.90 -17.67
C SER A 139 -3.32 1.45 -18.02
N ILE A 140 -2.35 0.53 -18.07
CA ILE A 140 -2.60 -0.89 -18.35
C ILE A 140 -3.35 -1.52 -17.18
N ASP A 141 -2.81 -1.41 -15.95
CA ASP A 141 -3.46 -1.94 -14.75
C ASP A 141 -4.85 -1.33 -14.56
N TYR A 142 -5.00 -0.02 -14.85
CA TYR A 142 -6.29 0.66 -14.76
C TYR A 142 -7.32 0.07 -15.72
N TYR A 143 -6.93 -0.13 -17.00
CA TYR A 143 -7.78 -0.73 -18.01
C TYR A 143 -8.13 -2.18 -17.66
N GLU A 144 -7.15 -3.00 -17.27
CA GLU A 144 -7.36 -4.38 -16.85
C GLU A 144 -8.31 -4.47 -15.65
N ALA A 145 -8.15 -3.57 -14.68
CA ALA A 145 -9.06 -3.50 -13.54
C ALA A 145 -10.50 -3.16 -13.95
N GLN A 146 -10.70 -2.28 -14.91
CA GLN A 146 -12.03 -1.98 -15.46
C GLN A 146 -12.64 -3.22 -16.14
N MET A 147 -11.86 -3.94 -16.96
CA MET A 147 -12.31 -5.17 -17.61
C MET A 147 -12.70 -6.27 -16.62
N ILE A 148 -11.93 -6.44 -15.54
CA ILE A 148 -12.21 -7.41 -14.47
C ILE A 148 -13.50 -7.06 -13.72
N MET A 149 -13.77 -5.79 -13.53
CA MET A 149 -14.95 -5.31 -12.80
C MET A 149 -16.20 -5.18 -13.65
N ASP A 150 -16.10 -5.35 -14.96
CA ASP A 150 -17.27 -5.35 -15.86
C ASP A 150 -18.22 -6.51 -15.50
N ALA A 151 -19.51 -6.20 -15.45
CA ALA A 151 -20.55 -7.18 -15.14
C ALA A 151 -20.63 -8.31 -16.20
N ASN A 152 -20.22 -8.02 -17.44
CA ASN A 152 -20.21 -8.95 -18.57
C ASN A 152 -18.81 -9.57 -18.81
N ALA A 153 -17.87 -9.43 -17.86
CA ALA A 153 -16.53 -9.98 -18.01
C ALA A 153 -16.59 -11.50 -18.22
N LYS A 154 -15.81 -12.00 -19.18
CA LYS A 154 -15.62 -13.44 -19.36
C LYS A 154 -14.94 -14.02 -18.12
N SER A 155 -15.23 -15.29 -17.80
CA SER A 155 -14.60 -15.98 -16.66
C SER A 155 -13.07 -15.97 -16.72
N VAL A 156 -12.51 -16.02 -17.94
CA VAL A 156 -11.07 -15.95 -18.22
C VAL A 156 -10.87 -15.20 -19.54
N PHE A 157 -9.90 -14.28 -19.57
CA PHE A 157 -9.51 -13.58 -20.79
C PHE A 157 -8.03 -13.22 -20.79
N LYS A 158 -7.49 -12.85 -21.96
CA LYS A 158 -6.08 -12.44 -22.08
C LYS A 158 -5.99 -10.93 -22.22
N SER A 159 -5.02 -10.33 -21.54
CA SER A 159 -4.64 -8.93 -21.70
C SER A 159 -3.10 -8.79 -21.52
N ASN A 160 -2.46 -8.04 -22.38
CA ASN A 160 -1.02 -7.71 -22.32
C ASN A 160 -0.11 -8.92 -22.01
N GLY A 161 -0.39 -10.08 -22.61
CA GLY A 161 0.38 -11.32 -22.40
C GLY A 161 0.08 -12.06 -21.10
N SER A 162 -0.84 -11.56 -20.29
CA SER A 162 -1.29 -12.18 -19.04
C SER A 162 -2.69 -12.79 -19.19
N MET A 163 -2.96 -13.82 -18.40
CA MET A 163 -4.30 -14.38 -18.21
C MET A 163 -4.97 -13.68 -17.04
N LEU A 164 -6.16 -13.15 -17.26
CA LEU A 164 -6.97 -12.48 -16.24
C LEU A 164 -8.21 -13.31 -15.94
N GLU A 165 -8.50 -13.44 -14.67
CA GLU A 165 -9.63 -14.20 -14.13
C GLU A 165 -10.36 -13.33 -13.09
N PRO A 166 -11.57 -12.82 -13.39
CA PRO A 166 -12.33 -11.97 -12.48
C PRO A 166 -12.54 -12.57 -11.10
N ALA A 167 -12.71 -13.88 -10.99
CA ALA A 167 -12.93 -14.54 -9.70
C ALA A 167 -11.75 -14.36 -8.73
N THR A 168 -10.51 -14.42 -9.23
CA THR A 168 -9.29 -14.29 -8.41
C THR A 168 -8.75 -12.85 -8.34
N HIS A 169 -8.97 -12.05 -9.39
CA HIS A 169 -8.38 -10.71 -9.51
C HIS A 169 -9.31 -9.56 -9.07
N ARG A 170 -10.57 -9.85 -8.67
CA ARG A 170 -11.55 -8.81 -8.33
C ARG A 170 -11.08 -7.86 -7.21
N ASN A 171 -10.49 -8.40 -6.15
CA ASN A 171 -9.98 -7.58 -5.04
C ASN A 171 -8.84 -6.66 -5.50
N TRP A 172 -7.90 -7.20 -6.30
CA TRP A 172 -6.85 -6.41 -6.91
C TRP A 172 -7.42 -5.29 -7.79
N ALA A 173 -8.36 -5.61 -8.67
CA ALA A 173 -9.00 -4.63 -9.55
C ALA A 173 -9.69 -3.50 -8.77
N GLN A 174 -10.44 -3.84 -7.71
CA GLN A 174 -11.05 -2.85 -6.84
C GLN A 174 -10.03 -1.93 -6.20
N HIS A 175 -8.90 -2.47 -5.71
CA HIS A 175 -7.80 -1.68 -5.14
C HIS A 175 -7.14 -0.76 -6.18
N ILE A 176 -6.93 -1.24 -7.42
CA ILE A 176 -6.41 -0.43 -8.52
C ILE A 176 -7.33 0.75 -8.82
N LEU A 177 -8.64 0.52 -8.95
CA LEU A 177 -9.60 1.58 -9.23
C LEU A 177 -9.67 2.61 -8.10
N THR A 178 -9.69 2.16 -6.85
CA THR A 178 -9.66 3.06 -5.68
C THR A 178 -8.38 3.89 -5.65
N ARG A 179 -7.23 3.27 -5.89
CA ARG A 179 -5.94 3.96 -5.96
C ARG A 179 -5.89 4.99 -7.09
N ALA A 180 -6.45 4.66 -8.24
CA ALA A 180 -6.55 5.58 -9.38
C ALA A 180 -7.39 6.83 -9.06
N GLN A 181 -8.45 6.68 -8.27
CA GLN A 181 -9.27 7.81 -7.80
C GLN A 181 -8.49 8.75 -6.87
N ILE A 182 -7.59 8.21 -6.05
CA ILE A 182 -6.80 8.98 -5.05
C ILE A 182 -5.57 9.63 -5.70
N TYR A 183 -4.80 8.86 -6.45
CA TYR A 183 -3.48 9.28 -6.95
C TYR A 183 -3.48 9.64 -8.44
N GLY A 184 -4.50 9.24 -9.19
CA GLY A 184 -4.57 9.41 -10.63
C GLY A 184 -3.92 8.26 -11.41
N VAL A 185 -3.98 8.39 -12.74
CA VAL A 185 -3.45 7.40 -13.70
C VAL A 185 -2.29 8.03 -14.47
N ILE A 186 -1.24 7.25 -14.73
CA ILE A 186 -0.12 7.63 -15.61
C ILE A 186 -0.26 6.85 -16.91
N GLU A 187 -0.19 7.54 -18.05
CA GLU A 187 -0.12 6.87 -19.34
C GLU A 187 1.21 6.10 -19.46
N SER A 188 1.11 4.81 -19.71
CA SER A 188 2.27 4.00 -20.11
C SER A 188 2.46 4.15 -21.62
N HIS A 189 3.66 4.46 -22.07
CA HIS A 189 4.01 4.58 -23.49
C HIS A 189 4.08 3.23 -24.23
N LEU A 190 3.33 2.22 -23.81
CA LEU A 190 3.19 0.99 -24.58
C LEU A 190 2.11 1.21 -25.63
N GLN A 191 2.51 1.08 -26.91
CA GLN A 191 1.59 1.09 -28.04
C GLN A 191 0.57 -0.03 -27.86
N PHE A 192 -0.66 0.34 -27.57
CA PHE A 192 -1.78 -0.60 -27.65
C PHE A 192 -1.96 -1.00 -29.12
N ALA A 193 -1.81 -2.28 -29.44
CA ALA A 193 -2.37 -2.83 -30.66
C ALA A 193 -3.87 -2.48 -30.66
N GLU A 194 -4.31 -1.82 -31.71
CA GLU A 194 -5.64 -1.23 -31.86
C GLU A 194 -6.76 -2.18 -31.43
N HIS A 195 -7.52 -1.79 -30.42
CA HIS A 195 -8.86 -2.33 -30.16
C HIS A 195 -9.88 -1.22 -30.37
N PRO A 196 -10.90 -1.44 -31.23
CA PRO A 196 -11.85 -0.40 -31.59
C PRO A 196 -12.95 -0.30 -30.55
N SER A 197 -12.75 0.55 -29.57
CA SER A 197 -13.86 1.14 -28.82
C SER A 197 -13.40 2.47 -28.23
N LYS A 198 -13.93 3.53 -28.84
CA LYS A 198 -13.74 4.91 -28.42
C LYS A 198 -14.24 5.08 -26.99
N ILE A 199 -13.32 5.29 -26.05
CA ILE A 199 -13.67 5.79 -24.71
C ILE A 199 -13.62 7.32 -24.78
N VAL A 200 -14.77 7.95 -24.63
CA VAL A 200 -14.91 9.39 -24.45
C VAL A 200 -14.47 9.72 -23.03
N LEU A 201 -13.29 10.29 -22.88
CA LEU A 201 -12.85 10.88 -21.62
C LEU A 201 -13.71 12.14 -21.36
N CYS A 202 -14.58 12.04 -20.36
CA CYS A 202 -15.31 13.18 -19.84
C CYS A 202 -14.36 14.02 -18.98
N THR A 203 -13.68 15.00 -19.58
CA THR A 203 -12.94 16.03 -18.85
C THR A 203 -13.96 16.94 -18.18
N ARG A 204 -14.13 16.84 -16.86
CA ARG A 204 -14.74 17.91 -16.08
C ARG A 204 -13.72 19.03 -15.92
N GLN A 205 -13.88 20.07 -16.74
CA GLN A 205 -13.40 21.42 -16.41
C GLN A 205 -14.32 21.99 -15.32
N LYS A 206 -13.74 22.36 -14.23
CA LYS A 206 -13.88 23.53 -13.34
C LYS A 206 -13.56 23.13 -11.91
#